data_7d2a794b3e1d914d9db3c0c669a5e328
#
_entry.id   7d2a794b3e1d914d9db3c0c669a5e328
#
_cell.length_a   1.000
_cell.length_b   1.000
_cell.length_c   1.000
_cell.angle_alpha   90.00
_cell.angle_beta   90.00
_cell.angle_gamma   90.00
#
_symmetry.space_group_name_H-M   'P 1'
#
loop_
_entity.id
_entity.type
_entity.pdbx_description
1 polymer ?
#
loop_
_entity_poly.entity_id
_entity_poly.type
_entity_poly.pdbx_seq_one_letter_code
_entity_poly.pdbx_strand_id
1 'polypeptide(L)'
;MNPSVLLPAFPKQVENWWWEQARQKWSEMGEEKMLNLMRREIVEQSDRFNKDRSFDPSAYGSRDLSILAYGNFYFSRTWMAMTFAVGEAFTRCNWQPPVQGPLRILDLGCGTGASGFSTLYLLRNLGVKNPIELHTWDYSGKSLSYLQELARACSDLWPNVKIVGRRMDLRELEKERRPKKFDLILLGYSLNELIEEMEMQTRMNWIEKISQFSKHRGA
;
A
#
# COMPACT_ATOMS: atom_id res chain seq x y z
N MET A 1 9.27 -23.41 -19.98
CA MET A 1 8.69 -22.05 -20.14
C MET A 1 7.89 -21.79 -18.88
N ASN A 2 8.29 -20.81 -18.07
CA ASN A 2 7.45 -20.41 -16.94
C ASN A 2 6.15 -19.81 -17.50
N PRO A 3 4.97 -20.24 -17.03
CA PRO A 3 3.73 -19.66 -17.48
C PRO A 3 3.75 -18.17 -17.16
N SER A 4 3.50 -17.35 -18.16
CA SER A 4 3.27 -15.93 -17.95
C SER A 4 2.05 -15.77 -17.05
N VAL A 5 2.22 -15.19 -15.88
CA VAL A 5 1.08 -14.85 -15.02
C VAL A 5 0.30 -13.74 -15.71
N LEU A 6 -0.93 -14.00 -16.05
CA LEU A 6 -1.84 -12.96 -16.52
C LEU A 6 -2.21 -12.09 -15.32
N LEU A 7 -1.70 -10.87 -15.31
CA LEU A 7 -1.99 -9.93 -14.22
C LEU A 7 -3.46 -9.49 -14.31
N PRO A 8 -4.22 -9.54 -13.20
CA PRO A 8 -5.60 -9.09 -13.20
C PRO A 8 -5.71 -7.58 -13.42
N ALA A 9 -6.74 -7.16 -14.15
CA ALA A 9 -7.03 -5.74 -14.33
C ALA A 9 -7.39 -5.07 -13.00
N PHE A 10 -7.18 -3.74 -12.92
CA PHE A 10 -7.60 -2.96 -11.76
C PHE A 10 -9.12 -3.07 -11.56
N PRO A 11 -9.61 -3.43 -10.36
CA PRO A 11 -11.03 -3.67 -10.14
C PRO A 11 -11.86 -2.39 -10.25
N LYS A 12 -12.89 -2.43 -11.09
CA LYS A 12 -13.82 -1.30 -11.28
C LYS A 12 -14.53 -0.90 -9.99
N GLN A 13 -14.78 -1.84 -9.08
CA GLN A 13 -15.37 -1.59 -7.77
C GLN A 13 -14.51 -0.65 -6.92
N VAL A 14 -13.19 -0.84 -6.93
CA VAL A 14 -12.24 0.03 -6.21
C VAL A 14 -12.18 1.42 -6.83
N GLU A 15 -12.15 1.49 -8.17
CA GLU A 15 -12.20 2.77 -8.91
C GLU A 15 -13.47 3.54 -8.57
N ASN A 16 -14.63 2.90 -8.66
CA ASN A 16 -15.91 3.50 -8.35
C ASN A 16 -15.99 3.97 -6.88
N TRP A 17 -15.45 3.19 -5.95
CA TRP A 17 -15.43 3.56 -4.54
C TRP A 17 -14.66 4.87 -4.32
N TRP A 18 -13.46 5.02 -4.90
CA TRP A 18 -12.68 6.26 -4.79
C TRP A 18 -13.41 7.46 -5.37
N TRP A 19 -14.06 7.25 -6.51
CA TRP A 19 -14.85 8.31 -7.16
C TRP A 19 -16.04 8.75 -6.30
N GLU A 20 -16.75 7.80 -5.72
CA GLU A 20 -17.89 8.08 -4.85
C GLU A 20 -17.46 8.78 -3.54
N GLN A 21 -16.28 8.43 -2.97
CA GLN A 21 -15.75 9.16 -1.82
C GLN A 21 -15.52 10.65 -2.15
N ALA A 22 -14.97 10.96 -3.31
CA ALA A 22 -14.78 12.34 -3.77
C ALA A 22 -16.13 13.07 -3.96
N ARG A 23 -17.10 12.44 -4.59
CA ARG A 23 -18.45 12.98 -4.80
C ARG A 23 -19.17 13.25 -3.50
N GLN A 24 -19.11 12.34 -2.55
CA GLN A 24 -19.73 12.53 -1.23
C GLN A 24 -19.07 13.68 -0.46
N LYS A 25 -17.74 13.76 -0.51
CA LYS A 25 -16.99 14.81 0.20
C LYS A 25 -17.33 16.22 -0.30
N TRP A 26 -17.56 16.35 -1.60
CA TRP A 26 -17.86 17.62 -2.26
C TRP A 26 -19.22 17.62 -2.94
N SER A 27 -20.23 17.05 -2.28
CA SER A 27 -21.60 16.91 -2.81
C SER A 27 -22.25 18.23 -3.22
N GLU A 28 -21.89 19.34 -2.56
CA GLU A 28 -22.39 20.68 -2.89
C GLU A 28 -21.59 21.36 -4.03
N MET A 29 -20.49 20.74 -4.48
CA MET A 29 -19.64 21.26 -5.53
C MET A 29 -19.98 20.60 -6.87
N GLY A 30 -20.11 21.40 -7.94
CA GLY A 30 -20.26 20.83 -9.28
C GLY A 30 -19.04 20.00 -9.68
N GLU A 31 -19.27 18.94 -10.46
CA GLU A 31 -18.25 17.95 -10.85
C GLU A 31 -17.01 18.58 -11.49
N GLU A 32 -17.19 19.58 -12.34
CA GLU A 32 -16.08 20.30 -12.98
C GLU A 32 -15.16 21.00 -11.95
N LYS A 33 -15.75 21.64 -10.94
CA LYS A 33 -14.98 22.27 -9.87
C LYS A 33 -14.23 21.25 -9.02
N MET A 34 -14.87 20.13 -8.71
CA MET A 34 -14.25 19.02 -7.98
C MET A 34 -13.06 18.44 -8.76
N LEU A 35 -13.23 18.20 -10.05
CA LEU A 35 -12.15 17.70 -10.93
C LEU A 35 -10.99 18.69 -11.00
N ASN A 36 -11.26 19.99 -11.13
CA ASN A 36 -10.22 21.02 -11.17
C ASN A 36 -9.48 21.11 -9.82
N LEU A 37 -10.17 20.95 -8.70
CA LEU A 37 -9.57 20.91 -7.37
C LEU A 37 -8.62 19.70 -7.22
N MET A 38 -9.08 18.49 -7.57
CA MET A 38 -8.26 17.28 -7.54
C MET A 38 -7.07 17.36 -8.51
N ARG A 39 -7.26 17.90 -9.71
CA ARG A 39 -6.18 18.08 -10.70
C ARG A 39 -5.05 18.96 -10.16
N ARG A 40 -5.37 20.06 -9.50
CA ARG A 40 -4.36 20.94 -8.86
C ARG A 40 -3.59 20.18 -7.79
N GLU A 41 -4.30 19.49 -6.91
CA GLU A 41 -3.66 18.68 -5.86
C GLU A 41 -2.76 17.58 -6.41
N ILE A 42 -3.17 16.91 -7.52
CA ILE A 42 -2.33 15.90 -8.20
C ILE A 42 -1.03 16.52 -8.71
N VAL A 43 -1.09 17.72 -9.30
CA VAL A 43 0.11 18.43 -9.76
C VAL A 43 1.03 18.78 -8.59
N GLU A 44 0.49 19.31 -7.49
CA GLU A 44 1.26 19.59 -6.28
C GLU A 44 1.90 18.32 -5.69
N GLN A 45 1.16 17.22 -5.63
CA GLN A 45 1.71 15.94 -5.18
C GLN A 45 2.81 15.43 -6.12
N SER A 46 2.61 15.56 -7.44
CA SER A 46 3.63 15.18 -8.43
C SER A 46 4.92 15.96 -8.23
N ASP A 47 4.83 17.25 -7.98
CA ASP A 47 6.01 18.11 -7.74
C ASP A 47 6.73 17.69 -6.45
N ARG A 48 6.00 17.44 -5.37
CA ARG A 48 6.57 16.93 -4.11
C ARG A 48 7.27 15.58 -4.29
N PHE A 49 6.63 14.63 -4.97
CA PHE A 49 7.22 13.30 -5.17
C PHE A 49 8.44 13.29 -6.10
N ASN A 50 8.54 14.25 -7.04
CA ASN A 50 9.58 14.23 -8.06
C ASN A 50 10.67 15.29 -7.86
N LYS A 51 10.34 16.43 -7.23
CA LYS A 51 11.26 17.58 -7.09
C LYS A 51 11.73 17.77 -5.65
N ASP A 52 10.77 17.89 -4.73
CA ASP A 52 11.09 18.31 -3.36
C ASP A 52 11.51 17.13 -2.50
N ARG A 53 10.94 15.95 -2.76
CA ARG A 53 11.18 14.65 -2.08
C ARG A 53 11.30 14.75 -0.55
N SER A 54 10.92 15.89 0.03
CA SER A 54 10.93 16.11 1.47
C SER A 54 9.72 15.44 2.12
N PHE A 55 9.96 14.75 3.22
CA PHE A 55 8.88 14.19 4.02
C PHE A 55 8.19 15.30 4.83
N ASP A 56 7.00 15.71 4.41
CA ASP A 56 6.15 16.58 5.20
C ASP A 56 4.89 15.81 5.66
N PRO A 57 4.84 15.37 6.92
CA PRO A 57 3.71 14.62 7.45
C PRO A 57 2.41 15.46 7.47
N SER A 58 2.49 16.78 7.40
CA SER A 58 1.33 17.66 7.36
C SER A 58 0.73 17.82 5.97
N ALA A 59 1.52 17.60 4.92
CA ALA A 59 1.14 17.89 3.54
C ALA A 59 0.35 16.76 2.88
N TYR A 60 0.75 15.49 3.13
CA TYR A 60 0.13 14.31 2.57
C TYR A 60 -0.49 13.46 3.68
N GLY A 61 -1.59 12.81 3.47
CA GLY A 61 -2.21 11.93 4.47
C GLY A 61 -2.93 12.64 5.63
N SER A 62 -2.82 13.96 5.77
CA SER A 62 -3.55 14.75 6.79
C SER A 62 -4.82 15.41 6.25
N ARG A 63 -4.89 15.62 4.93
CA ARG A 63 -6.00 16.33 4.26
C ARG A 63 -6.81 15.38 3.39
N ASP A 64 -8.14 15.49 3.46
CA ASP A 64 -9.03 14.69 2.59
C ASP A 64 -8.75 14.93 1.11
N LEU A 65 -8.48 16.19 0.72
CA LEU A 65 -8.16 16.53 -0.66
C LEU A 65 -6.97 15.72 -1.19
N SER A 66 -5.89 15.68 -0.43
CA SER A 66 -4.68 14.94 -0.82
C SER A 66 -4.93 13.43 -0.93
N ILE A 67 -5.68 12.87 0.03
CA ILE A 67 -6.02 11.44 0.05
C ILE A 67 -6.94 11.08 -1.12
N LEU A 68 -7.96 11.89 -1.39
CA LEU A 68 -8.92 11.64 -2.46
C LEU A 68 -8.31 11.87 -3.85
N ALA A 69 -7.42 12.86 -4.00
CA ALA A 69 -6.65 13.05 -5.23
C ALA A 69 -5.71 11.85 -5.48
N TYR A 70 -5.01 11.38 -4.44
CA TYR A 70 -4.19 10.16 -4.51
C TYR A 70 -5.04 8.94 -4.89
N GLY A 71 -6.16 8.72 -4.20
CA GLY A 71 -7.06 7.60 -4.43
C GLY A 71 -7.58 7.51 -5.85
N ASN A 72 -7.93 8.65 -6.44
CA ASN A 72 -8.48 8.72 -7.79
C ASN A 72 -7.41 8.72 -8.90
N PHE A 73 -6.12 8.91 -8.58
CA PHE A 73 -5.07 8.99 -9.60
C PHE A 73 -3.89 8.05 -9.33
N TYR A 74 -3.22 8.17 -8.18
CA TYR A 74 -2.00 7.40 -7.90
C TYR A 74 -2.28 5.98 -7.41
N PHE A 75 -3.42 5.74 -6.78
CA PHE A 75 -3.77 4.44 -6.21
C PHE A 75 -3.72 3.33 -7.25
N SER A 76 -4.33 3.54 -8.42
CA SER A 76 -4.30 2.56 -9.51
C SER A 76 -2.90 2.32 -10.06
N ARG A 77 -2.04 3.34 -10.09
CA ARG A 77 -0.64 3.22 -10.53
C ARG A 77 0.17 2.38 -9.54
N THR A 78 0.06 2.69 -8.25
CA THR A 78 0.71 1.92 -7.18
C THR A 78 0.20 0.48 -7.17
N TRP A 79 -1.11 0.30 -7.35
CA TRP A 79 -1.73 -1.01 -7.50
C TRP A 79 -1.10 -1.83 -8.61
N MET A 80 -1.03 -1.30 -9.83
CA MET A 80 -0.46 -2.00 -10.98
C MET A 80 1.02 -2.30 -10.80
N ALA A 81 1.81 -1.36 -10.29
CA ALA A 81 3.23 -1.57 -10.02
C ALA A 81 3.45 -2.69 -9.01
N MET A 82 2.68 -2.72 -7.91
CA MET A 82 2.80 -3.76 -6.90
C MET A 82 2.28 -5.12 -7.40
N THR A 83 1.18 -5.13 -8.17
CA THR A 83 0.68 -6.35 -8.81
C THR A 83 1.77 -6.97 -9.69
N PHE A 84 2.49 -6.15 -10.47
CA PHE A 84 3.60 -6.61 -11.30
C PHE A 84 4.76 -7.13 -10.42
N ALA A 85 5.20 -6.37 -9.41
CA ALA A 85 6.33 -6.76 -8.55
C ALA A 85 6.07 -8.09 -7.81
N VAL A 86 4.87 -8.28 -7.26
CA VAL A 86 4.51 -9.53 -6.58
C VAL A 86 4.36 -10.68 -7.58
N GLY A 87 3.81 -10.40 -8.78
CA GLY A 87 3.76 -11.38 -9.88
C GLY A 87 5.14 -11.86 -10.30
N GLU A 88 6.12 -10.96 -10.41
CA GLU A 88 7.53 -11.30 -10.68
C GLU A 88 8.16 -12.11 -9.55
N ALA A 89 7.87 -11.78 -8.29
CA ALA A 89 8.34 -12.57 -7.14
C ALA A 89 7.82 -14.02 -7.21
N PHE A 90 6.59 -14.21 -7.65
CA PHE A 90 5.96 -15.52 -7.83
C PHE A 90 6.62 -16.32 -8.97
N THR A 91 6.84 -15.67 -10.12
CA THR A 91 7.25 -16.35 -11.36
C THR A 91 8.76 -16.48 -11.49
N ARG A 92 9.51 -15.43 -11.17
CA ARG A 92 10.97 -15.39 -11.36
C ARG A 92 11.76 -15.69 -10.11
N CYS A 93 11.29 -15.20 -8.94
CA CYS A 93 11.99 -15.45 -7.68
C CYS A 93 11.50 -16.73 -6.98
N ASN A 94 10.57 -17.45 -7.58
CA ASN A 94 9.99 -18.70 -7.04
C ASN A 94 9.43 -18.52 -5.60
N TRP A 95 9.01 -17.31 -5.24
CA TRP A 95 8.38 -17.06 -3.95
C TRP A 95 7.01 -17.75 -3.92
N GLN A 96 6.73 -18.49 -2.85
CA GLN A 96 5.46 -19.18 -2.66
C GLN A 96 4.87 -18.85 -1.28
N PRO A 97 3.54 -18.76 -1.14
CA PRO A 97 2.92 -18.68 0.17
C PRO A 97 3.22 -19.91 1.03
N PRO A 98 3.06 -19.84 2.35
CA PRO A 98 3.26 -20.99 3.21
C PRO A 98 2.32 -22.14 2.82
N VAL A 99 2.81 -23.37 2.90
CA VAL A 99 2.02 -24.57 2.57
C VAL A 99 0.84 -24.73 3.52
N GLN A 100 1.01 -24.33 4.79
CA GLN A 100 -0.01 -24.42 5.84
C GLN A 100 -0.06 -23.13 6.66
N GLY A 101 -1.22 -22.88 7.25
CA GLY A 101 -1.45 -21.73 8.12
C GLY A 101 -1.68 -20.42 7.38
N PRO A 102 -1.80 -19.31 8.12
CA PRO A 102 -2.05 -18.00 7.54
C PRO A 102 -0.81 -17.44 6.85
N LEU A 103 -1.02 -16.83 5.69
CA LEU A 103 -0.05 -15.97 5.03
C LEU A 103 -0.05 -14.61 5.71
N ARG A 104 1.09 -14.19 6.27
CA ARG A 104 1.24 -12.89 6.93
C ARG A 104 1.97 -11.93 6.04
N ILE A 105 1.32 -10.81 5.73
CA ILE A 105 1.84 -9.75 4.89
C ILE A 105 1.99 -8.48 5.74
N LEU A 106 3.12 -7.79 5.60
CA LEU A 106 3.35 -6.48 6.19
C LEU A 106 3.46 -5.44 5.08
N ASP A 107 2.62 -4.40 5.12
CA ASP A 107 2.66 -3.25 4.23
C ASP A 107 3.15 -2.03 5.02
N LEU A 108 4.39 -1.61 4.76
CA LEU A 108 5.08 -0.52 5.44
C LEU A 108 4.91 0.79 4.65
N GLY A 109 4.37 1.82 5.30
CA GLY A 109 3.98 3.05 4.64
C GLY A 109 2.81 2.81 3.69
N CYS A 110 1.83 2.05 4.17
CA CYS A 110 0.73 1.55 3.35
C CYS A 110 -0.19 2.64 2.79
N GLY A 111 -0.16 3.86 3.36
CA GLY A 111 -1.10 4.91 2.99
C GLY A 111 -2.54 4.43 3.04
N THR A 112 -3.22 4.53 1.93
CA THR A 112 -4.60 4.06 1.76
C THR A 112 -4.72 2.60 1.30
N GLY A 113 -3.61 1.85 1.26
CA GLY A 113 -3.59 0.41 1.09
C GLY A 113 -3.42 -0.10 -0.35
N ALA A 114 -2.98 0.74 -1.30
CA ALA A 114 -2.85 0.32 -2.70
C ALA A 114 -1.96 -0.92 -2.88
N SER A 115 -0.81 -0.97 -2.19
CA SER A 115 0.14 -2.09 -2.24
C SER A 115 -0.43 -3.36 -1.61
N GLY A 116 -1.00 -3.24 -0.41
CA GLY A 116 -1.61 -4.36 0.30
C GLY A 116 -2.79 -4.96 -0.46
N PHE A 117 -3.76 -4.14 -0.88
CA PHE A 117 -4.95 -4.62 -1.58
C PHE A 117 -4.66 -5.20 -2.95
N SER A 118 -3.72 -4.63 -3.72
CA SER A 118 -3.31 -5.21 -5.01
C SER A 118 -2.69 -6.59 -4.82
N THR A 119 -1.87 -6.75 -3.78
CA THR A 119 -1.28 -8.04 -3.42
C THR A 119 -2.35 -9.06 -3.04
N LEU A 120 -3.32 -8.69 -2.19
CA LEU A 120 -4.44 -9.56 -1.84
C LEU A 120 -5.22 -10.01 -3.08
N TYR A 121 -5.56 -9.05 -3.95
CA TYR A 121 -6.31 -9.31 -5.16
C TYR A 121 -5.55 -10.24 -6.12
N LEU A 122 -4.27 -9.98 -6.35
CA LEU A 122 -3.42 -10.85 -7.16
C LEU A 122 -3.37 -12.27 -6.59
N LEU A 123 -3.08 -12.42 -5.29
CA LEU A 123 -2.97 -13.73 -4.65
C LEU A 123 -4.28 -14.54 -4.75
N ARG A 124 -5.43 -13.88 -4.61
CA ARG A 124 -6.73 -14.54 -4.80
C ARG A 124 -6.96 -14.97 -6.25
N ASN A 125 -6.57 -14.15 -7.23
CA ASN A 125 -6.62 -14.51 -8.64
C ASN A 125 -5.65 -15.64 -9.02
N LEU A 126 -4.52 -15.77 -8.31
CA LEU A 126 -3.57 -16.89 -8.44
C LEU A 126 -4.03 -18.16 -7.70
N GLY A 127 -5.21 -18.14 -7.08
CA GLY A 127 -5.78 -19.30 -6.41
C GLY A 127 -5.20 -19.58 -5.00
N VAL A 128 -4.51 -18.64 -4.39
CA VAL A 128 -4.02 -18.77 -3.00
C VAL A 128 -5.21 -18.81 -2.05
N LYS A 129 -5.40 -19.93 -1.35
CA LYS A 129 -6.54 -20.19 -0.45
C LYS A 129 -6.25 -19.93 1.02
N ASN A 130 -5.00 -19.72 1.39
CA ASN A 130 -4.62 -19.45 2.77
C ASN A 130 -5.45 -18.33 3.38
N PRO A 131 -5.81 -18.38 4.68
CA PRO A 131 -6.18 -17.18 5.42
C PRO A 131 -5.05 -16.16 5.33
N ILE A 132 -5.36 -14.88 5.12
CA ILE A 132 -4.33 -13.84 5.02
C ILE A 132 -4.49 -12.87 6.20
N GLU A 133 -3.39 -12.57 6.87
CA GLU A 133 -3.28 -11.47 7.82
C GLU A 133 -2.47 -10.35 7.14
N LEU A 134 -3.15 -9.27 6.74
CA LEU A 134 -2.51 -8.06 6.22
C LEU A 134 -2.31 -7.06 7.35
N HIS A 135 -1.05 -6.81 7.71
CA HIS A 135 -0.66 -5.76 8.66
C HIS A 135 -0.31 -4.51 7.88
N THR A 136 -0.98 -3.40 8.17
CA THR A 136 -0.84 -2.13 7.47
C THR A 136 -0.34 -1.07 8.45
N TRP A 137 0.88 -0.57 8.21
CA TRP A 137 1.52 0.42 9.08
C TRP A 137 1.72 1.73 8.33
N ASP A 138 1.20 2.81 8.90
CA ASP A 138 1.32 4.15 8.35
C ASP A 138 1.27 5.21 9.45
N TYR A 139 1.94 6.34 9.25
CA TYR A 139 1.88 7.47 10.19
C TYR A 139 0.52 8.18 10.17
N SER A 140 -0.18 8.16 9.04
CA SER A 140 -1.45 8.84 8.83
C SER A 140 -2.63 8.01 9.32
N GLY A 141 -3.20 8.40 10.46
CA GLY A 141 -4.44 7.80 10.94
C GLY A 141 -5.62 7.99 9.97
N LYS A 142 -5.63 9.11 9.23
CA LYS A 142 -6.67 9.40 8.23
C LYS A 142 -6.57 8.46 7.03
N SER A 143 -5.36 8.23 6.50
CA SER A 143 -5.13 7.26 5.43
C SER A 143 -5.56 5.85 5.85
N LEU A 144 -5.23 5.45 7.09
CA LEU A 144 -5.67 4.18 7.66
C LEU A 144 -7.20 4.08 7.79
N SER A 145 -7.90 5.18 8.06
CA SER A 145 -9.38 5.19 8.07
C SER A 145 -9.95 4.91 6.69
N TYR A 146 -9.46 5.59 5.65
CA TYR A 146 -9.85 5.32 4.25
C TYR A 146 -9.52 3.89 3.83
N LEU A 147 -8.35 3.38 4.23
CA LEU A 147 -7.98 1.97 4.00
C LEU A 147 -9.01 1.01 4.60
N GLN A 148 -9.43 1.23 5.86
CA GLN A 148 -10.41 0.37 6.52
C GLN A 148 -11.81 0.47 5.90
N GLU A 149 -12.21 1.64 5.42
CA GLU A 149 -13.47 1.85 4.72
C GLU A 149 -13.48 1.13 3.36
N LEU A 150 -12.41 1.27 2.57
CA LEU A 150 -12.23 0.53 1.32
C LEU A 150 -12.23 -0.98 1.55
N ALA A 151 -11.51 -1.43 2.60
CA ALA A 151 -11.45 -2.84 2.97
C ALA A 151 -12.84 -3.45 3.20
N ARG A 152 -13.73 -2.70 3.86
CA ARG A 152 -15.11 -3.12 4.11
C ARG A 152 -15.98 -3.06 2.86
N ALA A 153 -15.88 -1.96 2.11
CA ALA A 153 -16.68 -1.73 0.92
C ALA A 153 -16.41 -2.73 -0.22
N CYS A 154 -15.18 -3.22 -0.33
CA CYS A 154 -14.75 -4.14 -1.39
C CYS A 154 -14.33 -5.52 -0.83
N SER A 155 -14.88 -5.94 0.31
CA SER A 155 -14.49 -7.16 1.04
C SER A 155 -14.63 -8.45 0.22
N ASP A 156 -15.51 -8.47 -0.75
CA ASP A 156 -15.73 -9.58 -1.69
C ASP A 156 -14.55 -9.82 -2.63
N LEU A 157 -13.72 -8.81 -2.89
CA LEU A 157 -12.51 -8.95 -3.71
C LEU A 157 -11.39 -9.70 -3.00
N TRP A 158 -11.40 -9.74 -1.66
CA TRP A 158 -10.38 -10.39 -0.83
C TRP A 158 -10.98 -11.21 0.30
N PRO A 159 -11.68 -12.31 -0.02
CA PRO A 159 -12.30 -13.17 1.00
C PRO A 159 -11.24 -13.78 1.94
N ASN A 160 -11.66 -14.05 3.19
CA ASN A 160 -10.82 -14.68 4.21
C ASN A 160 -9.52 -13.91 4.52
N VAL A 161 -9.64 -12.57 4.62
CA VAL A 161 -8.55 -11.66 4.97
C VAL A 161 -8.86 -10.93 6.27
N LYS A 162 -7.88 -10.90 7.18
CA LYS A 162 -7.86 -10.06 8.37
C LYS A 162 -6.90 -8.90 8.17
N ILE A 163 -7.40 -7.67 8.28
CA ILE A 163 -6.58 -6.46 8.19
C ILE A 163 -6.31 -5.92 9.59
N VAL A 164 -5.05 -5.64 9.88
CA VAL A 164 -4.57 -5.14 11.18
C VAL A 164 -3.82 -3.84 10.95
N GLY A 165 -4.53 -2.72 11.12
CA GLY A 165 -3.96 -1.38 11.01
C GLY A 165 -3.15 -0.98 12.26
N ARG A 166 -2.01 -0.33 12.05
CA ARG A 166 -1.21 0.28 13.11
C ARG A 166 -0.73 1.66 12.68
N ARG A 167 -1.05 2.68 13.48
CA ARG A 167 -0.43 3.99 13.30
C ARG A 167 1.01 3.94 13.78
N MET A 168 1.94 4.19 12.89
CA MET A 168 3.37 4.12 13.15
C MET A 168 4.15 4.99 12.18
N ASP A 169 5.03 5.82 12.71
CA ASP A 169 6.05 6.50 11.91
C ASP A 169 7.18 5.51 11.61
N LEU A 170 7.44 5.25 10.34
CA LEU A 170 8.48 4.31 9.94
C LEU A 170 9.90 4.77 10.30
N ARG A 171 10.12 6.05 10.55
CA ARG A 171 11.38 6.56 11.09
C ARG A 171 11.68 6.02 12.48
N GLU A 172 10.65 5.56 13.19
CA GLU A 172 10.75 4.93 14.50
C GLU A 172 10.84 3.40 14.47
N LEU A 173 10.94 2.81 13.27
CA LEU A 173 10.97 1.34 13.10
C LEU A 173 12.08 0.66 13.92
N GLU A 174 13.20 1.33 14.14
CA GLU A 174 14.31 0.82 14.94
C GLU A 174 13.92 0.55 16.40
N LYS A 175 12.92 1.26 16.93
CA LYS A 175 12.43 1.11 18.31
C LYS A 175 11.60 -0.18 18.52
N GLU A 176 11.19 -0.86 17.43
CA GLU A 176 10.41 -2.10 17.53
C GLU A 176 11.28 -3.25 18.02
N ARG A 177 11.13 -3.63 19.28
CA ARG A 177 12.01 -4.61 19.94
C ARG A 177 11.69 -6.08 19.66
N ARG A 178 10.43 -6.40 19.30
CA ARG A 178 9.96 -7.77 19.07
C ARG A 178 9.11 -7.84 17.79
N PRO A 179 9.75 -7.79 16.62
CA PRO A 179 9.01 -7.81 15.37
C PRO A 179 8.31 -9.16 15.17
N LYS A 180 7.01 -9.11 14.87
CA LYS A 180 6.34 -10.28 14.32
C LYS A 180 7.01 -10.67 13.01
N LYS A 181 6.98 -11.96 12.69
CA LYS A 181 7.55 -12.47 11.44
C LYS A 181 6.48 -12.54 10.35
N PHE A 182 6.83 -12.06 9.17
CA PHE A 182 5.97 -11.99 7.99
C PHE A 182 6.54 -12.83 6.85
N ASP A 183 5.65 -13.35 6.02
CA ASP A 183 5.99 -14.14 4.84
C ASP A 183 6.31 -13.24 3.64
N LEU A 184 5.73 -12.03 3.64
CA LEU A 184 5.93 -11.00 2.61
C LEU A 184 5.93 -9.61 3.26
N ILE A 185 6.85 -8.76 2.83
CA ILE A 185 6.93 -7.36 3.27
C ILE A 185 6.84 -6.48 2.02
N LEU A 186 5.92 -5.53 2.04
CA LEU A 186 5.65 -4.60 0.95
C LEU A 186 6.16 -3.21 1.32
N LEU A 187 6.73 -2.53 0.34
CA LEU A 187 7.24 -1.16 0.43
C LEU A 187 6.86 -0.43 -0.85
N GLY A 188 5.61 0.04 -0.90
CA GLY A 188 5.03 0.69 -2.06
C GLY A 188 5.36 2.18 -2.12
N TYR A 189 6.53 2.56 -2.66
CA TYR A 189 7.04 3.93 -2.79
C TYR A 189 7.37 4.66 -1.47
N SER A 190 7.14 4.06 -0.31
CA SER A 190 7.42 4.65 0.99
C SER A 190 8.90 4.84 1.30
N LEU A 191 9.77 4.04 0.66
CA LEU A 191 11.22 4.15 0.82
C LEU A 191 11.80 5.47 0.33
N ASN A 192 11.30 5.98 -0.79
CA ASN A 192 11.84 7.19 -1.40
C ASN A 192 11.71 8.41 -0.50
N GLU A 193 10.62 8.47 0.28
CA GLU A 193 10.38 9.57 1.22
C GLU A 193 11.19 9.43 2.51
N LEU A 194 11.51 8.20 2.91
CA LEU A 194 12.22 7.91 4.18
C LEU A 194 13.74 7.94 4.04
N ILE A 195 14.25 7.51 2.88
CA ILE A 195 15.68 7.20 2.72
C ILE A 195 16.48 8.42 2.25
N GLU A 196 15.86 9.39 1.58
CA GLU A 196 16.60 10.49 0.96
C GLU A 196 17.28 11.41 2.00
N GLU A 197 16.66 11.61 3.15
CA GLU A 197 17.21 12.42 4.26
C GLU A 197 18.09 11.63 5.24
N MET A 198 18.20 10.30 5.06
CA MET A 198 18.96 9.45 5.99
C MET A 198 20.42 9.32 5.55
N GLU A 199 21.33 9.41 6.51
CA GLU A 199 22.72 9.01 6.30
C GLU A 199 22.83 7.53 5.92
N MET A 200 23.88 7.15 5.19
CA MET A 200 24.08 5.79 4.71
C MET A 200 23.99 4.72 5.80
N GLN A 201 24.58 4.97 6.96
CA GLN A 201 24.52 4.02 8.07
C GLN A 201 23.10 3.84 8.59
N THR A 202 22.32 4.91 8.68
CA THR A 202 20.90 4.84 9.09
C THR A 202 20.07 4.04 8.08
N ARG A 203 20.34 4.22 6.78
CA ARG A 203 19.70 3.41 5.72
C ARG A 203 19.99 1.92 5.88
N MET A 204 21.24 1.58 6.13
CA MET A 204 21.65 0.19 6.34
C MET A 204 20.97 -0.42 7.57
N ASN A 205 20.98 0.28 8.69
CA ASN A 205 20.32 -0.15 9.92
C ASN A 205 18.82 -0.37 9.70
N TRP A 206 18.19 0.50 8.93
CA TRP A 206 16.77 0.41 8.62
C TRP A 206 16.46 -0.82 7.75
N ILE A 207 17.26 -1.09 6.71
CA ILE A 207 17.13 -2.29 5.88
C ILE A 207 17.35 -3.56 6.71
N GLU A 208 18.39 -3.58 7.55
CA GLU A 208 18.65 -4.68 8.47
C GLU A 208 17.45 -4.90 9.41
N LYS A 209 16.88 -3.82 9.91
CA LYS A 209 15.70 -3.89 10.76
C LYS A 209 14.51 -4.51 10.03
N ILE A 210 14.25 -4.11 8.78
CA ILE A 210 13.17 -4.71 7.97
C ILE A 210 13.42 -6.20 7.78
N SER A 211 14.66 -6.62 7.52
CA SER A 211 14.99 -8.03 7.36
C SER A 211 14.62 -8.86 8.60
N GLN A 212 14.68 -8.27 9.79
CA GLN A 212 14.26 -8.92 11.03
C GLN A 212 12.75 -9.23 11.09
N PHE A 213 11.93 -8.56 10.28
CA PHE A 213 10.50 -8.87 10.17
C PHE A 213 10.23 -10.05 9.22
N SER A 214 11.18 -10.41 8.36
CA SER A 214 11.03 -11.53 7.44
C SER A 214 11.13 -12.88 8.17
N LYS A 215 10.30 -13.83 7.75
CA LYS A 215 10.52 -15.24 8.09
C LYS A 215 11.66 -15.75 7.21
N HIS A 216 12.80 -16.09 7.83
CA HIS A 216 13.80 -16.89 7.13
C HIS A 216 13.17 -18.26 6.88
N ARG A 217 12.84 -18.57 5.64
CA ARG A 217 12.62 -19.94 5.21
C ARG A 217 14.04 -20.49 5.02
N GLY A 218 14.44 -21.39 5.91
CA GLY A 218 15.70 -22.11 5.75
C GLY A 218 15.77 -22.68 4.33
N ALA A 219 16.94 -22.56 3.73
CA ALA A 219 17.25 -23.17 2.45
C ALA A 219 17.19 -24.69 2.57
#